data_c0ede56ea8fbbcc6a97205f8eff28d4d
#
_entry.id   c0ede56ea8fbbcc6a97205f8eff28d4d
#
_cell.length_a   1.000
_cell.length_b   1.000
_cell.length_c   1.000
_cell.angle_alpha   90.00
_cell.angle_beta   90.00
_cell.angle_gamma   90.00
#
_symmetry.space_group_name_H-M   'P 1'
#
loop_
_entity.id
_entity.type
_entity.pdbx_description
1 polymer ?
#
loop_
_entity_poly.entity_id
_entity_poly.type
_entity_poly.pdbx_seq_one_letter_code
_entity_poly.pdbx_strand_id
1 'polypeptide(L)'
;ITGSVEIAPGISLADAIFDIVSSGSTLVSNSLKEVEVVMKSEALLIGNKNMSEEKKEILNELLFRIEAVKAAEDKKYVLMNAPTERLEEIIEVLPGMKSPTVMPLAQEGWSSVHTVLDEKRFWEIIGKLKALGAEGILVLPIEKMIL
;
A
#
# COMPACT_ATOMS: atom_id res chain seq x y z
N ILE A 1 -16.94 -23.76 21.05
CA ILE A 1 -17.55 -22.96 19.96
C ILE A 1 -16.84 -23.36 18.69
N THR A 2 -17.57 -23.71 17.64
CA THR A 2 -17.00 -23.96 16.32
C THR A 2 -17.26 -22.72 15.45
N GLY A 3 -16.22 -21.97 15.10
CA GLY A 3 -16.32 -20.65 14.47
C GLY A 3 -16.68 -19.53 15.45
N SER A 4 -16.50 -18.29 15.02
CA SER A 4 -16.81 -17.06 15.79
C SER A 4 -16.23 -17.07 17.20
N VAL A 5 -15.00 -17.57 17.35
CA VAL A 5 -14.31 -17.67 18.66
C VAL A 5 -14.02 -16.29 19.25
N GLU A 6 -13.96 -15.26 18.43
CA GLU A 6 -13.71 -13.87 18.80
C GLU A 6 -14.77 -13.27 19.74
N ILE A 7 -15.97 -13.84 19.77
CA ILE A 7 -17.03 -13.38 20.70
C ILE A 7 -16.89 -13.97 22.10
N ALA A 8 -16.10 -15.04 22.29
CA ALA A 8 -16.02 -15.77 23.54
C ALA A 8 -15.57 -14.90 24.73
N PRO A 9 -14.57 -14.00 24.60
CA PRO A 9 -14.22 -13.11 25.72
C PRO A 9 -15.33 -12.11 26.05
N GLY A 10 -16.02 -11.58 25.05
CA GLY A 10 -17.09 -10.59 25.24
C GLY A 10 -18.30 -11.13 26.01
N ILE A 11 -18.55 -12.43 25.93
CA ILE A 11 -19.63 -13.11 26.67
C ILE A 11 -19.14 -13.85 27.93
N SER A 12 -17.89 -13.58 28.36
CA SER A 12 -17.26 -14.21 29.53
C SER A 12 -17.17 -15.75 29.46
N LEU A 13 -17.06 -16.29 28.26
CA LEU A 13 -16.86 -17.72 28.02
C LEU A 13 -15.39 -18.12 28.10
N ALA A 14 -14.49 -17.18 27.84
CA ALA A 14 -13.03 -17.36 27.90
C ALA A 14 -12.37 -16.02 28.25
N ASP A 15 -11.21 -16.06 28.93
CA ASP A 15 -10.42 -14.86 29.22
C ASP A 15 -9.50 -14.45 28.03
N ALA A 16 -9.16 -15.41 27.18
CA ALA A 16 -8.34 -15.22 25.97
C ALA A 16 -8.72 -16.24 24.91
N ILE A 17 -8.36 -15.95 23.66
CA ILE A 17 -8.55 -16.86 22.52
C ILE A 17 -7.24 -17.00 21.74
N PHE A 18 -7.12 -18.08 20.99
CA PHE A 18 -6.07 -18.31 20.02
C PHE A 18 -6.73 -18.36 18.63
N ASP A 19 -6.39 -17.39 17.77
CA ASP A 19 -7.00 -17.27 16.44
C ASP A 19 -6.02 -16.67 15.43
N ILE A 20 -6.38 -16.75 14.16
CA ILE A 20 -5.65 -16.16 13.04
C ILE A 20 -6.06 -14.69 12.91
N VAL A 21 -5.09 -13.81 13.01
CA VAL A 21 -5.29 -12.37 12.81
C VAL A 21 -4.70 -11.95 11.46
N SER A 22 -5.52 -11.39 10.59
CA SER A 22 -5.10 -10.81 9.30
C SER A 22 -4.93 -9.29 9.43
N SER A 23 -6.00 -8.53 9.16
CA SER A 23 -6.00 -7.06 9.26
C SER A 23 -6.20 -6.51 10.67
N GLY A 24 -6.59 -7.35 11.61
CA GLY A 24 -6.95 -6.94 12.97
C GLY A 24 -8.34 -6.32 13.12
N SER A 25 -9.11 -6.15 12.04
CA SER A 25 -10.45 -5.54 12.09
C SER A 25 -11.40 -6.28 13.03
N THR A 26 -11.37 -7.61 13.01
CA THR A 26 -12.18 -8.45 13.92
C THR A 26 -11.81 -8.23 15.39
N LEU A 27 -10.53 -8.01 15.70
CA LEU A 27 -10.10 -7.71 17.07
C LEU A 27 -10.71 -6.39 17.55
N VAL A 28 -10.60 -5.34 16.72
CA VAL A 28 -11.14 -4.01 17.04
C VAL A 28 -12.66 -4.08 17.23
N SER A 29 -13.37 -4.77 16.32
CA SER A 29 -14.85 -4.90 16.38
C SER A 29 -15.35 -5.63 17.63
N ASN A 30 -14.54 -6.51 18.21
CA ASN A 30 -14.87 -7.28 19.42
C ASN A 30 -14.15 -6.75 20.68
N SER A 31 -13.56 -5.55 20.63
CA SER A 31 -12.81 -4.94 21.75
C SER A 31 -11.68 -5.82 22.28
N LEU A 32 -11.06 -6.60 21.41
CA LEU A 32 -9.92 -7.46 21.70
C LEU A 32 -8.60 -6.75 21.37
N LYS A 33 -7.52 -7.20 22.02
CA LYS A 33 -6.16 -6.78 21.70
C LYS A 33 -5.25 -8.00 21.52
N GLU A 34 -4.23 -7.85 20.69
CA GLU A 34 -3.16 -8.82 20.59
C GLU A 34 -2.37 -8.87 21.91
N VAL A 35 -2.15 -10.08 22.42
CA VAL A 35 -1.34 -10.33 23.61
C VAL A 35 0.02 -10.89 23.23
N GLU A 36 0.04 -11.89 22.34
CA GLU A 36 1.25 -12.59 21.91
C GLU A 36 1.09 -13.10 20.47
N VAL A 37 2.11 -12.96 19.63
CA VAL A 37 2.17 -13.60 18.32
C VAL A 37 2.80 -14.98 18.47
N VAL A 38 1.98 -16.02 18.50
CA VAL A 38 2.44 -17.41 18.67
C VAL A 38 3.09 -17.95 17.40
N MET A 39 2.56 -17.58 16.21
CA MET A 39 3.01 -18.10 14.92
C MET A 39 2.69 -17.10 13.80
N LYS A 40 3.56 -16.99 12.81
CA LYS A 40 3.28 -16.29 11.55
C LYS A 40 2.94 -17.31 10.47
N SER A 41 1.96 -17.00 9.63
CA SER A 41 1.48 -17.83 8.52
C SER A 41 1.54 -17.05 7.21
N GLU A 42 1.90 -17.75 6.14
CA GLU A 42 1.96 -17.18 4.80
C GLU A 42 1.16 -18.03 3.82
N ALA A 43 0.55 -17.40 2.83
CA ALA A 43 -0.09 -18.10 1.73
C ALA A 43 0.96 -18.44 0.66
N LEU A 44 1.03 -19.71 0.27
CA LEU A 44 1.94 -20.21 -0.77
C LEU A 44 1.14 -20.77 -1.95
N LEU A 45 1.56 -20.41 -3.17
CA LEU A 45 1.07 -21.07 -4.37
C LEU A 45 1.85 -22.37 -4.58
N ILE A 46 1.13 -23.48 -4.61
CA ILE A 46 1.73 -24.81 -4.76
C ILE A 46 1.30 -25.39 -6.11
N GLY A 47 2.27 -25.86 -6.89
CA GLY A 47 2.05 -26.47 -8.20
C GLY A 47 2.58 -27.90 -8.30
N ASN A 48 2.08 -28.66 -9.29
CA ASN A 48 2.61 -29.97 -9.61
C ASN A 48 4.00 -29.84 -10.24
N LYS A 49 4.97 -30.68 -9.80
CA LYS A 49 6.33 -30.69 -10.33
C LYS A 49 6.40 -31.06 -11.83
N ASN A 50 5.47 -31.90 -12.29
CA ASN A 50 5.41 -32.42 -13.68
C ASN A 50 4.34 -31.68 -14.51
N MET A 51 4.29 -30.36 -14.40
CA MET A 51 3.38 -29.53 -15.16
C MET A 51 3.83 -29.44 -16.63
N SER A 52 2.88 -29.55 -17.59
CA SER A 52 3.17 -29.32 -19.03
C SER A 52 3.60 -27.88 -19.28
N GLU A 53 4.34 -27.63 -20.35
CA GLU A 53 4.80 -26.27 -20.69
C GLU A 53 3.64 -25.29 -20.87
N GLU A 54 2.58 -25.69 -21.56
CA GLU A 54 1.36 -24.90 -21.71
C GLU A 54 0.78 -24.44 -20.36
N LYS A 55 0.73 -25.34 -19.36
CA LYS A 55 0.25 -25.00 -18.01
C LYS A 55 1.23 -24.10 -17.25
N LYS A 56 2.54 -24.25 -17.51
CA LYS A 56 3.54 -23.36 -16.93
C LYS A 56 3.40 -21.93 -17.48
N GLU A 57 3.11 -21.77 -18.77
CA GLU A 57 2.87 -20.47 -19.37
C GLU A 57 1.65 -19.78 -18.74
N ILE A 58 0.55 -20.49 -18.59
CA ILE A 58 -0.65 -19.98 -17.91
C ILE A 58 -0.34 -19.59 -16.44
N LEU A 59 0.43 -20.41 -15.74
CA LEU A 59 0.84 -20.15 -14.38
C LEU A 59 1.73 -18.90 -14.28
N ASN A 60 2.68 -18.73 -15.19
CA ASN A 60 3.55 -17.56 -15.23
C ASN A 60 2.76 -16.29 -15.51
N GLU A 61 1.76 -16.33 -16.39
CA GLU A 61 0.86 -15.21 -16.63
C GLU A 61 0.05 -14.85 -15.38
N LEU A 62 -0.46 -15.86 -14.65
CA LEU A 62 -1.15 -15.64 -13.38
C LEU A 62 -0.22 -15.02 -12.34
N LEU A 63 0.99 -15.54 -12.18
CA LEU A 63 1.99 -15.01 -11.25
C LEU A 63 2.34 -13.56 -11.57
N PHE A 64 2.57 -13.24 -12.84
CA PHE A 64 2.83 -11.89 -13.30
C PHE A 64 1.71 -10.92 -12.88
N ARG A 65 0.44 -11.33 -13.02
CA ARG A 65 -0.72 -10.52 -12.60
C ARG A 65 -0.77 -10.35 -11.08
N ILE A 66 -0.49 -11.40 -10.31
CA ILE A 66 -0.43 -11.34 -8.85
C ILE A 66 0.70 -10.40 -8.39
N GLU A 67 1.88 -10.51 -9.00
CA GLU A 67 3.01 -9.64 -8.71
C GLU A 67 2.72 -8.18 -9.02
N ALA A 68 2.04 -7.89 -10.13
CA ALA A 68 1.63 -6.55 -10.49
C ALA A 68 0.67 -5.91 -9.47
N VAL A 69 -0.25 -6.70 -8.89
CA VAL A 69 -1.14 -6.24 -7.81
C VAL A 69 -0.35 -6.01 -6.53
N LYS A 70 0.50 -6.97 -6.13
CA LYS A 70 1.36 -6.86 -4.94
C LYS A 70 2.32 -5.68 -5.02
N ALA A 71 2.90 -5.41 -6.19
CA ALA A 71 3.78 -4.27 -6.40
C ALA A 71 3.07 -2.92 -6.24
N ALA A 72 1.75 -2.88 -6.48
CA ALA A 72 0.91 -1.71 -6.29
C ALA A 72 0.39 -1.54 -4.86
N GLU A 73 0.49 -2.57 -4.02
CA GLU A 73 0.03 -2.53 -2.63
C GLU A 73 0.72 -1.38 -1.89
N ASP A 74 -0.07 -0.61 -1.14
CA ASP A 74 0.38 0.60 -0.42
C ASP A 74 0.99 1.72 -1.29
N LYS A 75 1.05 1.58 -2.61
CA LYS A 75 1.52 2.64 -3.51
C LYS A 75 0.38 3.58 -3.89
N LYS A 76 0.73 4.86 -3.93
CA LYS A 76 -0.17 5.93 -4.38
C LYS A 76 0.48 6.72 -5.51
N TYR A 77 -0.31 7.03 -6.51
CA TYR A 77 0.06 8.03 -7.49
C TYR A 77 -0.31 9.41 -6.95
N VAL A 78 0.70 10.23 -6.76
CA VAL A 78 0.55 11.57 -6.20
C VAL A 78 0.82 12.59 -7.30
N LEU A 79 -0.14 13.48 -7.50
CA LEU A 79 -0.05 14.64 -8.36
C LEU A 79 -0.19 15.89 -7.50
N MET A 80 0.60 16.92 -7.76
CA MET A 80 0.50 18.21 -7.09
C MET A 80 0.92 19.34 -8.01
N ASN A 81 0.40 20.53 -7.75
CA ASN A 81 0.91 21.76 -8.34
C ASN A 81 1.96 22.36 -7.40
N ALA A 82 3.04 22.87 -7.96
CA ALA A 82 4.18 23.41 -7.21
C ALA A 82 4.71 24.68 -7.86
N PRO A 83 5.16 25.68 -7.06
CA PRO A 83 5.90 26.82 -7.59
C PRO A 83 7.18 26.33 -8.31
N THR A 84 7.37 26.76 -9.54
CA THR A 84 8.53 26.34 -10.36
C THR A 84 9.85 26.69 -9.68
N GLU A 85 9.94 27.78 -8.98
CA GLU A 85 11.12 28.22 -8.23
C GLU A 85 11.49 27.33 -7.04
N ARG A 86 10.54 26.52 -6.53
CA ARG A 86 10.73 25.61 -5.39
C ARG A 86 10.84 24.14 -5.80
N LEU A 87 10.88 23.85 -7.10
CA LEU A 87 10.88 22.46 -7.60
C LEU A 87 12.05 21.62 -7.07
N GLU A 88 13.25 22.18 -7.02
CA GLU A 88 14.43 21.44 -6.53
C GLU A 88 14.23 20.97 -5.09
N GLU A 89 13.77 21.86 -4.19
CA GLU A 89 13.49 21.54 -2.80
C GLU A 89 12.33 20.51 -2.67
N ILE A 90 11.30 20.63 -3.51
CA ILE A 90 10.18 19.69 -3.53
C ILE A 90 10.65 18.30 -4.00
N ILE A 91 11.48 18.25 -5.05
CA ILE A 91 12.02 17.00 -5.59
C ILE A 91 12.92 16.30 -4.54
N GLU A 92 13.72 17.04 -3.78
CA GLU A 92 14.53 16.48 -2.70
C GLU A 92 13.70 15.82 -1.59
N VAL A 93 12.51 16.34 -1.31
CA VAL A 93 11.59 15.77 -0.32
C VAL A 93 10.87 14.53 -0.86
N LEU A 94 10.72 14.42 -2.19
CA LEU A 94 9.96 13.34 -2.85
C LEU A 94 10.86 12.13 -3.17
N PRO A 95 10.84 11.06 -2.37
CA PRO A 95 11.53 9.82 -2.69
C PRO A 95 10.73 9.06 -3.76
N GLY A 96 10.80 9.48 -5.00
CA GLY A 96 10.18 8.78 -6.12
C GLY A 96 10.92 7.50 -6.50
N MET A 97 10.28 6.61 -7.28
CA MET A 97 10.88 5.35 -7.76
C MET A 97 12.16 5.55 -8.59
N LYS A 98 12.25 6.65 -9.33
CA LYS A 98 13.46 7.13 -10.03
C LYS A 98 13.55 8.63 -9.85
N SER A 99 12.62 9.37 -10.44
CA SER A 99 12.52 10.82 -10.42
C SER A 99 11.05 11.19 -10.63
N PRO A 100 10.55 12.26 -10.00
CA PRO A 100 9.23 12.80 -10.33
C PRO A 100 9.17 13.25 -11.80
N THR A 101 7.99 13.16 -12.38
CA THR A 101 7.70 13.81 -13.67
C THR A 101 7.27 15.24 -13.37
N VAL A 102 7.88 16.19 -14.06
CA VAL A 102 7.55 17.62 -13.94
C VAL A 102 7.04 18.14 -15.27
N MET A 103 5.89 18.80 -15.25
CA MET A 103 5.30 19.44 -16.45
C MET A 103 4.92 20.88 -16.12
N PRO A 104 5.22 21.85 -17.02
CA PRO A 104 4.78 23.23 -16.81
C PRO A 104 3.26 23.31 -16.86
N LEU A 105 2.67 24.16 -16.02
CA LEU A 105 1.26 24.51 -16.09
C LEU A 105 1.05 25.68 -17.06
N ALA A 106 -0.21 25.86 -17.48
CA ALA A 106 -0.59 27.04 -18.28
C ALA A 106 -0.41 28.34 -17.51
N GLN A 107 -0.46 28.28 -16.18
CA GLN A 107 -0.14 29.41 -15.31
C GLN A 107 1.40 29.52 -15.19
N GLU A 108 1.95 30.66 -15.61
CA GLU A 108 3.37 30.95 -15.50
C GLU A 108 3.86 30.87 -14.05
N GLY A 109 5.07 30.34 -13.86
CA GLY A 109 5.66 30.15 -12.53
C GLY A 109 5.18 28.91 -11.78
N TRP A 110 4.32 28.07 -12.39
CA TRP A 110 3.79 26.86 -11.78
C TRP A 110 4.06 25.61 -12.60
N SER A 111 4.28 24.50 -11.92
CA SER A 111 4.52 23.19 -12.52
C SER A 111 3.65 22.12 -11.84
N SER A 112 3.24 21.12 -12.60
CA SER A 112 2.64 19.90 -12.07
C SER A 112 3.73 18.87 -11.83
N VAL A 113 3.73 18.29 -10.64
CA VAL A 113 4.69 17.27 -10.21
C VAL A 113 3.94 15.97 -9.96
N HIS A 114 4.41 14.89 -10.60
CA HIS A 114 3.79 13.57 -10.52
C HIS A 114 4.80 12.56 -10.00
N THR A 115 4.38 11.73 -9.04
CA THR A 115 5.24 10.69 -8.47
C THR A 115 4.46 9.51 -7.94
N VAL A 116 5.15 8.42 -7.64
CA VAL A 116 4.60 7.27 -6.94
C VAL A 116 5.28 7.16 -5.58
N LEU A 117 4.49 7.09 -4.53
CA LEU A 117 4.96 7.02 -3.15
C LEU A 117 4.22 5.92 -2.37
N ASP A 118 4.86 5.40 -1.33
CA ASP A 118 4.15 4.65 -0.30
C ASP A 118 3.19 5.56 0.47
N GLU A 119 2.00 5.07 0.80
CA GLU A 119 1.00 5.85 1.54
C GLU A 119 1.54 6.35 2.88
N LYS A 120 2.28 5.52 3.60
CA LYS A 120 2.92 5.93 4.85
C LYS A 120 3.89 7.09 4.63
N ARG A 121 4.73 6.99 3.60
CA ARG A 121 5.71 8.02 3.27
C ARG A 121 5.05 9.32 2.85
N PHE A 122 3.93 9.26 2.12
CA PHE A 122 3.15 10.44 1.77
C PHE A 122 2.75 11.25 3.02
N TRP A 123 2.19 10.58 4.05
CA TRP A 123 1.78 11.25 5.27
C TRP A 123 2.94 11.84 6.07
N GLU A 124 4.14 11.27 5.99
CA GLU A 124 5.34 11.80 6.64
C GLU A 124 5.82 13.11 6.02
N ILE A 125 5.64 13.29 4.70
CA ILE A 125 6.22 14.40 3.94
C ILE A 125 5.23 15.50 3.57
N ILE A 126 3.92 15.23 3.63
CA ILE A 126 2.87 16.15 3.15
C ILE A 126 2.97 17.55 3.80
N GLY A 127 3.31 17.63 5.08
CA GLY A 127 3.50 18.89 5.78
C GLY A 127 4.64 19.74 5.19
N LYS A 128 5.75 19.10 4.82
CA LYS A 128 6.89 19.77 4.17
C LYS A 128 6.52 20.23 2.76
N LEU A 129 5.85 19.41 1.97
CA LEU A 129 5.40 19.78 0.63
C LEU A 129 4.48 21.00 0.65
N LYS A 130 3.53 21.06 1.58
CA LYS A 130 2.66 22.22 1.77
C LYS A 130 3.45 23.47 2.19
N ALA A 131 4.43 23.34 3.08
CA ALA A 131 5.29 24.44 3.49
C ALA A 131 6.16 25.00 2.34
N LEU A 132 6.49 24.15 1.36
CA LEU A 132 7.18 24.53 0.13
C LEU A 132 6.23 25.13 -0.94
N GLY A 133 4.94 25.26 -0.64
CA GLY A 133 3.97 25.86 -1.53
C GLY A 133 3.25 24.87 -2.44
N ALA A 134 3.41 23.55 -2.24
CA ALA A 134 2.66 22.58 -3.00
C ALA A 134 1.16 22.64 -2.67
N GLU A 135 0.31 22.66 -3.71
CA GLU A 135 -1.13 22.74 -3.60
C GLU A 135 -1.84 21.82 -4.63
N GLY A 136 -3.16 21.73 -4.57
CA GLY A 136 -3.93 20.89 -5.48
C GLY A 136 -3.49 19.42 -5.44
N ILE A 137 -3.12 18.92 -4.27
CA ILE A 137 -2.51 17.59 -4.11
C ILE A 137 -3.58 16.52 -4.24
N LEU A 138 -3.44 15.67 -5.24
CA LEU A 138 -4.30 14.52 -5.47
C LEU A 138 -3.53 13.22 -5.16
N VAL A 139 -4.20 12.31 -4.48
CA VAL A 139 -3.64 11.00 -4.10
C VAL A 139 -4.57 9.91 -4.62
N LEU A 140 -4.11 9.15 -5.60
CA LEU A 140 -4.90 8.12 -6.27
C LEU A 140 -4.34 6.73 -5.93
N PRO A 141 -5.20 5.75 -5.66
CA PRO A 141 -4.77 4.36 -5.52
C PRO A 141 -4.24 3.82 -6.84
N ILE A 142 -3.21 2.97 -6.77
CA ILE A 142 -2.70 2.23 -7.92
C ILE A 142 -3.21 0.80 -7.80
N GLU A 143 -3.93 0.31 -8.81
CA GLU A 143 -4.45 -1.06 -8.80
C GLU A 143 -3.39 -2.09 -9.19
N LYS A 144 -2.52 -1.74 -10.13
CA LYS A 144 -1.49 -2.63 -10.68
C LYS A 144 -0.25 -1.82 -11.04
N MET A 145 0.91 -2.39 -10.78
CA MET A 145 2.20 -1.79 -11.11
C MET A 145 3.15 -2.85 -11.64
N ILE A 146 3.77 -2.59 -12.76
CA ILE A 146 4.79 -3.45 -13.36
C ILE A 146 6.15 -2.77 -13.16
N LEU A 147 7.07 -3.48 -12.52
CA LEU A 147 8.42 -3.00 -12.21
C LEU A 147 9.43 -3.44 -13.27
#